data_0f5acfe1fe18892e26e1050d648e400d
#
_entry.id   0f5acfe1fe18892e26e1050d648e400d
#
_cell.length_a   1.000
_cell.length_b   1.000
_cell.length_c   1.000
_cell.angle_alpha   90.00
_cell.angle_beta   90.00
_cell.angle_gamma   90.00
#
_symmetry.space_group_name_H-M   'P 1'
#
loop_
_entity.id
_entity.type
_entity.pdbx_description
1 polymer ?
#
loop_
_entity_poly.entity_id
_entity_poly.type
_entity_poly.pdbx_seq_one_letter_code
_entity_poly.pdbx_strand_id
1 'polypeptide(L)'
;MDKDTTKSTFNKVLNQFPYEKFLSLIKDTGADRYIKKLFATKLLYIMFIAQIAQIDSIRALADRVRGDSDLQANLKIDSISASQLSRRLKEISSDFWGTVFTQVAKIAMRKTTNHLSATPNADRIHIIDASTITLCLNSYLWADYRKTKAGVKIHQCLVYQNDYSYPERAILTTARKSDNRSWTNY
;
A
#
# COMPACT_ATOMS: atom_id res chain seq x y z
N MET A 1 -17.48 4.10 -9.76
CA MET A 1 -17.57 5.10 -8.67
C MET A 1 -17.48 6.48 -9.29
N ASP A 2 -18.37 7.39 -8.90
CA ASP A 2 -18.45 8.74 -9.46
C ASP A 2 -17.18 9.55 -9.14
N LYS A 3 -16.80 10.50 -10.04
CA LYS A 3 -15.58 11.32 -9.93
C LYS A 3 -15.58 12.16 -8.65
N ASP A 4 -16.73 12.68 -8.25
CA ASP A 4 -16.89 13.50 -7.05
C ASP A 4 -16.76 12.67 -5.76
N THR A 5 -17.30 11.46 -5.74
CA THR A 5 -17.15 10.51 -4.61
C THR A 5 -15.70 10.11 -4.43
N THR A 6 -14.97 9.85 -5.52
CA THR A 6 -13.54 9.52 -5.49
C THR A 6 -12.73 10.67 -4.90
N LYS A 7 -12.99 11.91 -5.32
CA LYS A 7 -12.30 13.13 -4.84
C LYS A 7 -12.57 13.39 -3.36
N SER A 8 -13.81 13.24 -2.93
CA SER A 8 -14.21 13.41 -1.52
C SER A 8 -13.55 12.37 -0.62
N THR A 9 -13.57 11.09 -1.00
CA THR A 9 -12.93 10.00 -0.25
C THR A 9 -11.43 10.19 -0.18
N PHE A 10 -10.81 10.57 -1.28
CA PHE A 10 -9.39 10.84 -1.36
C PHE A 10 -8.95 11.96 -0.41
N ASN A 11 -9.65 13.10 -0.39
CA ASN A 11 -9.35 14.20 0.52
C ASN A 11 -9.49 13.79 1.98
N LYS A 12 -10.49 12.97 2.33
CA LYS A 12 -10.65 12.42 3.69
C LYS A 12 -9.47 11.56 4.11
N VAL A 13 -8.95 10.73 3.20
CA VAL A 13 -7.77 9.88 3.46
C VAL A 13 -6.52 10.74 3.64
N LEU A 14 -6.29 11.71 2.75
CA LEU A 14 -5.12 12.58 2.83
C LEU A 14 -5.06 13.41 4.10
N ASN A 15 -6.19 13.98 4.53
CA ASN A 15 -6.26 14.78 5.76
C ASN A 15 -5.91 13.99 7.02
N GLN A 16 -5.94 12.66 6.94
CA GLN A 16 -5.62 11.77 8.05
C GLN A 16 -4.23 11.17 7.94
N PHE A 17 -3.58 11.33 6.78
CA PHE A 17 -2.25 10.78 6.54
C PHE A 17 -1.19 11.58 7.33
N PRO A 18 -0.23 10.91 8.00
CA PRO A 18 0.80 11.57 8.81
C PRO A 18 1.88 12.17 7.90
N TYR A 19 1.53 13.24 7.20
CA TYR A 19 2.32 13.83 6.12
C TYR A 19 3.75 14.20 6.58
N GLU A 20 3.89 14.80 7.75
CA GLU A 20 5.21 15.20 8.28
C GLU A 20 6.12 13.97 8.54
N LYS A 21 5.55 12.89 9.08
CA LYS A 21 6.30 11.64 9.27
C LYS A 21 6.70 10.99 7.95
N PHE A 22 5.86 11.13 6.94
CA PHE A 22 6.15 10.64 5.62
C PHE A 22 7.27 11.45 4.94
N LEU A 23 7.26 12.77 5.09
CA LEU A 23 8.35 13.63 4.61
C LEU A 23 9.68 13.31 5.31
N SER A 24 9.65 13.09 6.63
CA SER A 24 10.85 12.64 7.37
C SER A 24 11.36 11.30 6.81
N LEU A 25 10.48 10.32 6.62
CA LEU A 25 10.86 9.03 6.05
C LEU A 25 11.50 9.16 4.65
N ILE A 26 10.94 10.01 3.79
CA ILE A 26 11.53 10.29 2.45
C ILE A 26 12.95 10.82 2.60
N LYS A 27 13.15 11.77 3.51
CA LYS A 27 14.46 12.39 3.77
C LYS A 27 15.44 11.37 4.33
N ASP A 28 15.06 10.60 5.33
CA ASP A 28 15.91 9.65 6.04
C ASP A 28 16.34 8.49 5.16
N THR A 29 15.46 8.04 4.26
CA THR A 29 15.74 6.95 3.31
C THR A 29 16.38 7.43 2.00
N GLY A 30 16.38 8.74 1.75
CA GLY A 30 16.81 9.29 0.47
C GLY A 30 15.93 8.84 -0.71
N ALA A 31 14.67 8.47 -0.45
CA ALA A 31 13.77 7.89 -1.46
C ALA A 31 13.60 8.78 -2.70
N ASP A 32 13.75 10.10 -2.56
CA ASP A 32 13.64 11.06 -3.67
C ASP A 32 15.01 11.55 -4.20
N ARG A 33 16.10 10.90 -3.78
CA ARG A 33 17.45 11.27 -4.25
C ARG A 33 17.55 11.09 -5.77
N TYR A 34 17.96 12.14 -6.46
CA TYR A 34 18.09 12.22 -7.94
C TYR A 34 16.76 12.11 -8.71
N ILE A 35 15.62 12.21 -8.04
CA ILE A 35 14.30 12.19 -8.68
C ILE A 35 13.93 13.58 -9.19
N LYS A 36 13.56 13.69 -10.48
CA LYS A 36 13.21 14.96 -11.13
C LYS A 36 11.68 15.20 -11.23
N LYS A 37 10.90 14.18 -11.40
CA LYS A 37 9.47 14.32 -11.75
C LYS A 37 8.53 13.62 -10.78
N LEU A 38 8.75 12.34 -10.49
CA LEU A 38 7.84 11.52 -9.71
C LEU A 38 8.38 11.30 -8.29
N PHE A 39 8.30 12.34 -7.46
CA PHE A 39 8.62 12.26 -6.05
C PHE A 39 7.74 11.24 -5.31
N ALA A 40 8.22 10.69 -4.21
CA ALA A 40 7.50 9.68 -3.42
C ALA A 40 6.12 10.16 -2.95
N THR A 41 5.97 11.46 -2.65
CA THR A 41 4.68 12.08 -2.33
C THR A 41 3.68 11.96 -3.48
N LYS A 42 4.11 12.26 -4.70
CA LYS A 42 3.27 12.16 -5.90
C LYS A 42 2.93 10.71 -6.23
N LEU A 43 3.92 9.82 -6.07
CA LEU A 43 3.70 8.39 -6.27
C LEU A 43 2.67 7.83 -5.28
N LEU A 44 2.78 8.17 -3.99
CA LEU A 44 1.82 7.78 -2.98
C LEU A 44 0.40 8.27 -3.32
N TYR A 45 0.31 9.52 -3.77
CA TYR A 45 -0.96 10.10 -4.24
C TYR A 45 -1.56 9.29 -5.39
N ILE A 46 -0.75 8.98 -6.41
CA ILE A 46 -1.18 8.19 -7.57
C ILE A 46 -1.63 6.79 -7.13
N MET A 47 -0.93 6.15 -6.19
CA MET A 47 -1.29 4.82 -5.67
C MET A 47 -2.62 4.85 -4.89
N PHE A 48 -2.88 5.89 -4.10
CA PHE A 48 -4.19 6.06 -3.45
C PHE A 48 -5.31 6.22 -4.46
N ILE A 49 -5.11 7.05 -5.50
CA ILE A 49 -6.10 7.19 -6.58
C ILE A 49 -6.34 5.84 -7.28
N ALA A 50 -5.26 5.09 -7.59
CA ALA A 50 -5.38 3.77 -8.21
C ALA A 50 -6.27 2.84 -7.37
N GLN A 51 -6.05 2.81 -6.05
CA GLN A 51 -6.79 1.96 -5.13
C GLN A 51 -8.26 2.40 -4.98
N ILE A 52 -8.51 3.69 -4.77
CA ILE A 52 -9.86 4.23 -4.58
C ILE A 52 -10.69 4.11 -5.86
N ALA A 53 -10.07 4.36 -7.01
CA ALA A 53 -10.73 4.26 -8.32
C ALA A 53 -10.71 2.84 -8.91
N GLN A 54 -10.16 1.86 -8.17
CA GLN A 54 -10.06 0.45 -8.59
C GLN A 54 -9.42 0.28 -9.98
N ILE A 55 -8.27 0.92 -10.18
CA ILE A 55 -7.54 0.88 -11.44
C ILE A 55 -6.65 -0.38 -11.50
N ASP A 56 -6.92 -1.26 -12.44
CA ASP A 56 -6.36 -2.62 -12.48
C ASP A 56 -4.92 -2.71 -13.02
N SER A 57 -4.39 -1.65 -13.66
CA SER A 57 -3.07 -1.73 -14.28
C SER A 57 -2.30 -0.41 -14.26
N ILE A 58 -0.96 -0.53 -14.24
CA ILE A 58 -0.06 0.64 -14.35
C ILE A 58 -0.31 1.42 -15.65
N ARG A 59 -0.70 0.73 -16.74
CA ARG A 59 -1.02 1.38 -18.03
C ARG A 59 -2.29 2.21 -17.91
N ALA A 60 -3.37 1.63 -17.38
CA ALA A 60 -4.62 2.35 -17.13
C ALA A 60 -4.41 3.53 -16.17
N LEU A 61 -3.54 3.38 -15.18
CA LEU A 61 -3.19 4.46 -14.25
C LEU A 61 -2.45 5.61 -14.96
N ALA A 62 -1.50 5.29 -15.85
CA ALA A 62 -0.81 6.30 -16.66
C ALA A 62 -1.77 7.04 -17.61
N ASP A 63 -2.70 6.31 -18.22
CA ASP A 63 -3.73 6.87 -19.09
C ASP A 63 -4.71 7.75 -18.30
N ARG A 64 -5.07 7.35 -17.07
CA ARG A 64 -5.88 8.16 -16.16
C ARG A 64 -5.20 9.49 -15.83
N VAL A 65 -3.90 9.49 -15.49
CA VAL A 65 -3.14 10.73 -15.24
C VAL A 65 -3.12 11.61 -16.48
N ARG A 66 -2.99 11.04 -17.67
CA ARG A 66 -2.96 11.78 -18.94
C ARG A 66 -4.31 12.41 -19.28
N GLY A 67 -5.40 11.74 -18.96
CA GLY A 67 -6.77 12.16 -19.32
C GLY A 67 -7.50 12.99 -18.24
N ASP A 68 -6.86 13.29 -17.11
CA ASP A 68 -7.51 14.00 -15.99
C ASP A 68 -6.75 15.28 -15.62
N SER A 69 -7.24 16.43 -16.09
CA SER A 69 -6.63 17.75 -15.86
C SER A 69 -6.56 18.12 -14.38
N ASP A 70 -7.56 17.76 -13.57
CA ASP A 70 -7.57 18.02 -12.14
C ASP A 70 -6.46 17.23 -11.44
N LEU A 71 -6.29 15.97 -11.84
CA LEU A 71 -5.23 15.13 -11.32
C LEU A 71 -3.85 15.63 -11.73
N GLN A 72 -3.68 16.10 -12.97
CA GLN A 72 -2.45 16.72 -13.46
C GLN A 72 -2.10 17.98 -12.66
N ALA A 73 -3.08 18.86 -12.43
CA ALA A 73 -2.91 20.09 -11.65
C ALA A 73 -2.48 19.78 -10.20
N ASN A 74 -3.16 18.81 -9.53
CA ASN A 74 -2.85 18.40 -8.17
C ASN A 74 -1.44 17.77 -8.05
N LEU A 75 -1.05 16.97 -9.02
CA LEU A 75 0.26 16.31 -9.06
C LEU A 75 1.37 17.26 -9.55
N LYS A 76 1.01 18.35 -10.22
CA LYS A 76 1.94 19.20 -11.01
C LYS A 76 2.78 18.33 -11.97
N ILE A 77 2.08 17.49 -12.73
CA ILE A 77 2.64 16.57 -13.74
C ILE A 77 1.67 16.51 -14.91
N ASP A 78 2.09 16.92 -16.11
CA ASP A 78 1.25 16.89 -17.30
C ASP A 78 0.94 15.47 -17.78
N SER A 79 1.92 14.58 -17.66
CA SER A 79 1.77 13.17 -18.03
C SER A 79 2.85 12.32 -17.38
N ILE A 80 2.57 11.03 -17.29
CA ILE A 80 3.55 10.00 -16.89
C ILE A 80 3.33 8.74 -17.71
N SER A 81 4.41 8.07 -18.13
CA SER A 81 4.29 6.81 -18.84
C SER A 81 4.21 5.62 -17.86
N ALA A 82 3.61 4.51 -18.31
CA ALA A 82 3.58 3.28 -17.55
C ALA A 82 4.99 2.77 -17.19
N SER A 83 5.96 2.95 -18.08
CA SER A 83 7.36 2.58 -17.84
C SER A 83 8.00 3.43 -16.74
N GLN A 84 7.71 4.74 -16.69
CA GLN A 84 8.19 5.62 -15.62
C GLN A 84 7.59 5.25 -14.27
N LEU A 85 6.28 4.97 -14.21
CA LEU A 85 5.61 4.49 -12.99
C LEU A 85 6.21 3.16 -12.52
N SER A 86 6.35 2.18 -13.43
CA SER A 86 6.91 0.88 -13.10
C SER A 86 8.35 0.97 -12.58
N ARG A 87 9.20 1.76 -13.24
CA ARG A 87 10.58 1.99 -12.80
C ARG A 87 10.60 2.62 -11.41
N ARG A 88 9.81 3.66 -11.19
CA ARG A 88 9.77 4.36 -9.91
C ARG A 88 9.32 3.46 -8.76
N LEU A 89 8.34 2.59 -8.99
CA LEU A 89 7.90 1.59 -8.01
C LEU A 89 8.99 0.58 -7.66
N LYS A 90 9.88 0.24 -8.62
CA LYS A 90 11.02 -0.66 -8.39
C LYS A 90 12.18 0.01 -7.65
N GLU A 91 12.35 1.33 -7.80
CA GLU A 91 13.44 2.09 -7.17
C GLU A 91 13.24 2.31 -5.67
N ILE A 92 12.00 2.38 -5.22
CA ILE A 92 11.69 2.54 -3.79
C ILE A 92 11.77 1.19 -3.09
N SER A 93 12.50 1.14 -1.98
CA SER A 93 12.69 -0.11 -1.22
C SER A 93 11.40 -0.65 -0.62
N SER A 94 11.34 -1.97 -0.43
CA SER A 94 10.25 -2.63 0.30
C SER A 94 10.12 -2.12 1.73
N ASP A 95 11.24 -1.81 2.39
CA ASP A 95 11.27 -1.32 3.77
C ASP A 95 10.60 0.06 3.90
N PHE A 96 10.79 0.93 2.89
CA PHE A 96 10.07 2.19 2.82
C PHE A 96 8.56 1.97 2.83
N TRP A 97 8.05 1.10 1.95
CA TRP A 97 6.63 0.79 1.88
C TRP A 97 6.11 0.08 3.12
N GLY A 98 6.91 -0.81 3.72
CA GLY A 98 6.61 -1.46 5.00
C GLY A 98 6.44 -0.45 6.14
N THR A 99 7.30 0.57 6.18
CA THR A 99 7.20 1.66 7.16
C THR A 99 5.94 2.51 6.92
N VAL A 100 5.64 2.87 5.67
CA VAL A 100 4.40 3.59 5.32
C VAL A 100 3.18 2.79 5.74
N PHE A 101 3.12 1.49 5.41
CA PHE A 101 2.03 0.60 5.82
C PHE A 101 1.86 0.59 7.35
N THR A 102 2.93 0.42 8.09
CA THR A 102 2.90 0.38 9.57
C THR A 102 2.36 1.69 10.16
N GLN A 103 2.73 2.84 9.59
CA GLN A 103 2.23 4.14 10.05
C GLN A 103 0.73 4.28 9.78
N VAL A 104 0.27 3.88 8.60
CA VAL A 104 -1.16 3.93 8.24
C VAL A 104 -1.98 2.97 9.09
N ALA A 105 -1.50 1.74 9.31
CA ALA A 105 -2.14 0.75 10.16
C ALA A 105 -2.30 1.25 11.61
N LYS A 106 -1.26 1.90 12.18
CA LYS A 106 -1.33 2.52 13.52
C LYS A 106 -2.40 3.62 13.60
N ILE A 107 -2.60 4.39 12.53
CA ILE A 107 -3.66 5.41 12.50
C ILE A 107 -5.04 4.75 12.47
N ALA A 108 -5.22 3.74 11.61
CA ALA A 108 -6.46 2.98 11.55
C ALA A 108 -6.80 2.38 12.92
N MET A 109 -5.82 1.73 13.57
CA MET A 109 -5.98 1.17 14.90
C MET A 109 -6.41 2.23 15.93
N ARG A 110 -5.72 3.37 16.00
CA ARG A 110 -6.06 4.44 16.99
C ARG A 110 -7.46 4.97 16.78
N LYS A 111 -7.90 5.15 15.54
CA LYS A 111 -9.25 5.64 15.23
C LYS A 111 -10.31 4.62 15.65
N THR A 112 -10.08 3.35 15.35
CA THR A 112 -10.97 2.27 15.77
C THR A 112 -11.04 2.19 17.30
N THR A 113 -9.90 2.21 17.98
CA THR A 113 -9.83 2.14 19.44
C THR A 113 -10.54 3.32 20.14
N ASN A 114 -10.43 4.53 19.59
CA ASN A 114 -11.11 5.71 20.16
C ASN A 114 -12.64 5.61 20.07
N HIS A 115 -13.18 4.88 19.07
CA HIS A 115 -14.60 4.55 19.00
C HIS A 115 -15.01 3.41 19.94
N LEU A 116 -14.05 2.59 20.39
CA LEU A 116 -14.27 1.40 21.23
C LEU A 116 -14.25 1.68 22.74
N SER A 117 -13.77 2.86 23.18
CA SER A 117 -13.69 3.22 24.61
C SER A 117 -15.03 3.21 25.33
N ALA A 118 -16.16 3.09 24.61
CA ALA A 118 -17.50 2.97 25.18
C ALA A 118 -17.92 1.53 25.54
N THR A 119 -17.18 0.50 25.10
CA THR A 119 -17.52 -0.93 25.34
C THR A 119 -16.28 -1.71 25.78
N PRO A 120 -16.05 -1.86 27.10
CA PRO A 120 -14.82 -2.46 27.64
C PRO A 120 -14.60 -3.96 27.32
N ASN A 121 -15.60 -4.69 26.88
CA ASN A 121 -15.57 -6.16 26.73
C ASN A 121 -15.84 -6.67 25.31
N ALA A 122 -15.56 -5.88 24.28
CA ALA A 122 -15.72 -6.38 22.92
C ALA A 122 -14.56 -7.33 22.57
N ASP A 123 -14.90 -8.56 22.20
CA ASP A 123 -13.94 -9.55 21.76
C ASP A 123 -13.19 -9.05 20.52
N ARG A 124 -11.86 -9.08 20.61
CA ARG A 124 -10.96 -8.74 19.52
C ARG A 124 -10.64 -10.02 18.75
N ILE A 125 -11.09 -10.10 17.51
CA ILE A 125 -10.88 -11.26 16.65
C ILE A 125 -9.74 -10.94 15.67
N HIS A 126 -8.73 -11.81 15.64
CA HIS A 126 -7.66 -11.76 14.65
C HIS A 126 -8.00 -12.71 13.50
N ILE A 127 -8.16 -12.15 12.32
CA ILE A 127 -8.40 -12.90 11.08
C ILE A 127 -7.08 -12.95 10.33
N ILE A 128 -6.55 -14.15 10.17
CA ILE A 128 -5.28 -14.38 9.48
C ILE A 128 -5.57 -15.04 8.14
N ASP A 129 -5.09 -14.44 7.07
CA ASP A 129 -5.19 -14.97 5.72
C ASP A 129 -3.87 -14.79 4.96
N ALA A 130 -3.68 -15.55 3.90
CA ALA A 130 -2.50 -15.45 3.06
C ALA A 130 -2.85 -15.52 1.58
N SER A 131 -2.43 -14.49 0.85
CA SER A 131 -2.55 -14.42 -0.61
C SER A 131 -1.24 -14.75 -1.28
N THR A 132 -1.27 -15.65 -2.27
CA THR A 132 -0.08 -16.04 -3.05
C THR A 132 -0.05 -15.31 -4.38
N ILE A 133 1.04 -14.60 -4.66
CA ILE A 133 1.30 -13.94 -5.93
C ILE A 133 2.33 -14.77 -6.69
N THR A 134 1.94 -15.32 -7.83
CA THR A 134 2.84 -16.09 -8.70
C THR A 134 3.73 -15.13 -9.49
N LEU A 135 5.02 -15.43 -9.52
CA LEU A 135 6.05 -14.65 -10.21
C LEU A 135 6.72 -15.49 -11.31
N CYS A 136 7.34 -14.81 -12.28
CA CYS A 136 8.16 -15.46 -13.28
C CYS A 136 9.44 -16.03 -12.65
N LEU A 137 9.65 -17.33 -12.74
CA LEU A 137 10.80 -18.02 -12.13
C LEU A 137 12.14 -17.43 -12.61
N ASN A 138 12.29 -17.20 -13.91
CA ASN A 138 13.53 -16.69 -14.50
C ASN A 138 13.92 -15.29 -14.00
N SER A 139 12.94 -14.50 -13.55
CA SER A 139 13.18 -13.14 -13.05
C SER A 139 13.31 -13.07 -11.53
N TYR A 140 12.83 -14.08 -10.81
CA TYR A 140 12.73 -14.07 -9.35
C TYR A 140 13.15 -15.41 -8.73
N LEU A 141 14.39 -15.84 -9.01
CA LEU A 141 14.95 -17.11 -8.53
C LEU A 141 14.93 -17.24 -6.99
N TRP A 142 15.03 -16.14 -6.26
CA TRP A 142 14.97 -16.11 -4.80
C TRP A 142 13.59 -16.45 -4.23
N ALA A 143 12.53 -16.27 -5.03
CA ALA A 143 11.13 -16.46 -4.62
C ALA A 143 10.67 -17.89 -4.90
N ASP A 144 11.42 -18.90 -4.39
CA ASP A 144 11.15 -20.31 -4.59
C ASP A 144 9.73 -20.72 -4.16
N TYR A 145 9.00 -21.36 -5.06
CA TYR A 145 7.63 -21.84 -4.81
C TYR A 145 7.41 -23.26 -5.30
N ARG A 146 7.56 -23.51 -6.60
CA ARG A 146 7.40 -24.82 -7.27
C ARG A 146 8.50 -24.97 -8.31
N LYS A 147 8.70 -26.21 -8.82
CA LYS A 147 9.75 -26.49 -9.83
C LYS A 147 9.74 -25.53 -11.03
N THR A 148 8.58 -25.03 -11.43
CA THR A 148 8.40 -24.19 -12.64
C THR A 148 7.90 -22.78 -12.33
N LYS A 149 7.73 -22.40 -11.05
CA LYS A 149 7.14 -21.12 -10.67
C LYS A 149 7.85 -20.53 -9.47
N ALA A 150 8.12 -19.24 -9.53
CA ALA A 150 8.42 -18.41 -8.36
C ALA A 150 7.13 -17.86 -7.76
N GLY A 151 7.16 -17.45 -6.51
CA GLY A 151 6.01 -16.81 -5.88
C GLY A 151 6.33 -16.22 -4.53
N VAL A 152 5.61 -15.17 -4.19
CA VAL A 152 5.62 -14.56 -2.87
C VAL A 152 4.25 -14.74 -2.23
N LYS A 153 4.23 -14.83 -0.92
CA LYS A 153 3.02 -14.92 -0.12
C LYS A 153 2.93 -13.71 0.79
N ILE A 154 1.79 -13.05 0.78
CA ILE A 154 1.45 -11.96 1.69
C ILE A 154 0.56 -12.56 2.77
N HIS A 155 1.12 -12.71 3.97
CA HIS A 155 0.33 -13.07 5.16
C HIS A 155 -0.20 -11.79 5.78
N GLN A 156 -1.51 -11.68 5.92
CA GLN A 156 -2.18 -10.52 6.46
C GLN A 156 -2.93 -10.87 7.73
N CYS A 157 -2.77 -10.08 8.77
CA CYS A 157 -3.58 -10.11 9.97
C CYS A 157 -4.50 -8.90 9.97
N LEU A 158 -5.81 -9.17 9.97
CA LEU A 158 -6.85 -8.18 10.18
C LEU A 158 -7.37 -8.31 11.61
N VAL A 159 -7.59 -7.20 12.25
CA VAL A 159 -8.33 -7.13 13.50
C VAL A 159 -9.77 -6.77 13.18
N TYR A 160 -10.71 -7.55 13.70
CA TYR A 160 -12.13 -7.24 13.70
C TYR A 160 -12.60 -7.02 15.14
N GLN A 161 -13.22 -5.90 15.40
CA GLN A 161 -13.74 -5.54 16.71
C GLN A 161 -14.88 -4.52 16.56
N ASN A 162 -16.08 -4.79 17.14
CA ASN A 162 -17.22 -3.88 17.14
C ASN A 162 -17.58 -3.31 15.75
N ASP A 163 -17.78 -4.18 14.76
CA ASP A 163 -18.12 -3.85 13.37
C ASP A 163 -17.04 -3.05 12.59
N TYR A 164 -15.87 -2.83 13.19
CA TYR A 164 -14.72 -2.25 12.51
C TYR A 164 -13.67 -3.31 12.20
N SER A 165 -13.02 -3.15 11.07
CA SER A 165 -11.85 -3.96 10.71
C SER A 165 -10.71 -3.08 10.23
N TYR A 166 -9.48 -3.46 10.58
CA TYR A 166 -8.28 -2.80 10.09
C TYR A 166 -7.12 -3.80 9.95
N PRO A 167 -6.21 -3.59 9.00
CA PRO A 167 -5.02 -4.40 8.90
C PRO A 167 -4.07 -4.03 10.05
N GLU A 168 -3.67 -5.02 10.84
CA GLU A 168 -2.70 -4.83 11.92
C GLU A 168 -1.28 -5.11 11.45
N ARG A 169 -1.11 -6.15 10.66
CA ARG A 169 0.19 -6.63 10.20
C ARG A 169 0.11 -7.26 8.82
N ALA A 170 1.16 -7.08 8.03
CA ALA A 170 1.42 -7.83 6.82
C ALA A 170 2.85 -8.34 6.82
N ILE A 171 3.05 -9.62 6.46
CA ILE A 171 4.35 -10.27 6.36
C ILE A 171 4.51 -10.82 4.96
N LEU A 172 5.65 -10.51 4.33
CA LEU A 172 6.00 -11.04 3.01
C LEU A 172 6.95 -12.22 3.18
N THR A 173 6.63 -13.36 2.55
CA THR A 173 7.50 -14.54 2.51
C THR A 173 7.56 -15.13 1.10
N THR A 174 8.46 -16.08 0.87
CA THR A 174 8.35 -16.92 -0.32
C THR A 174 7.09 -17.76 -0.23
N ALA A 175 6.45 -18.06 -1.37
CA ALA A 175 5.19 -18.79 -1.40
C ALA A 175 5.30 -20.25 -0.90
N ARG A 176 6.52 -20.76 -0.70
CA ARG A 176 6.81 -22.06 -0.10
C ARG A 176 6.54 -22.11 1.40
N LYS A 177 6.63 -20.98 2.09
CA LYS A 177 6.45 -20.93 3.54
C LYS A 177 4.99 -21.17 3.94
N SER A 178 4.75 -22.03 4.94
CA SER A 178 3.40 -22.30 5.44
C SER A 178 2.86 -21.15 6.27
N ASP A 179 1.53 -21.01 6.28
CA ASP A 179 0.85 -19.87 6.94
C ASP A 179 1.07 -19.89 8.46
N ASN A 180 0.97 -21.07 9.09
CA ASN A 180 1.13 -21.22 10.54
C ASN A 180 2.53 -20.86 11.05
N ARG A 181 3.59 -21.12 10.29
CA ARG A 181 4.97 -20.80 10.70
C ARG A 181 5.33 -19.33 10.60
N SER A 182 4.53 -18.54 9.91
CA SER A 182 4.81 -17.11 9.74
C SER A 182 4.39 -16.29 10.95
N TRP A 183 3.55 -16.83 11.83
CA TRP A 183 2.97 -16.13 12.99
C TRP A 183 3.51 -16.61 14.34
N THR A 184 4.25 -17.73 14.39
CA THR A 184 4.74 -18.36 15.65
C THR A 184 5.97 -17.70 16.26
N ASN A 185 6.59 -16.72 15.61
CA ASN A 185 7.82 -16.08 16.10
C ASN A 185 7.61 -14.63 16.59
N TYR A 186 6.38 -14.30 17.05
CA TYR A 186 6.09 -12.95 17.58
C TYR A 186 5.12 -13.01 18.76
#